data_e55587e561cd628b5b4c78d9ac1a3d0f
#
_entry.id   e55587e561cd628b5b4c78d9ac1a3d0f
#
_cell.length_a   1.000
_cell.length_b   1.000
_cell.length_c   1.000
_cell.angle_alpha   90.00
_cell.angle_beta   90.00
_cell.angle_gamma   90.00
#
_symmetry.space_group_name_H-M   'P 1'
#
loop_
_entity.id
_entity.type
_entity.pdbx_description
1 polymer ?
#
loop_
_entity_poly.entity_id
_entity_poly.type
_entity_poly.pdbx_seq_one_letter_code
_entity_poly.pdbx_strand_id
1 'polypeptide(L)'
;VDYPEASTVNMPAVVEAGHARVAISTSGMAPALSGFMKEDLERILDSEFVAFVDWLGQLREQAKSNEPDVEKRRTMLREALDGFRLLGKVQYPKVWLDERDKARLGAPGVGG
;
A
#
# COMPACT_ATOMS: atom_id res chain seq x y z
N VAL A 1 -1.54 28.44 8.74
CA VAL A 1 -0.80 29.10 9.75
C VAL A 1 -0.88 28.39 11.05
N ASP A 2 -2.04 28.21 11.50
CA ASP A 2 -2.25 27.61 12.81
C ASP A 2 -2.30 26.12 12.74
N TYR A 3 -1.98 25.61 11.59
CA TYR A 3 -2.23 24.19 11.34
C TYR A 3 -1.01 23.36 11.09
N PRO A 4 0.21 23.82 11.40
CA PRO A 4 1.35 22.93 11.14
C PRO A 4 1.24 21.63 11.89
N GLU A 5 0.81 21.68 13.13
CA GLU A 5 0.66 20.48 13.93
C GLU A 5 -0.48 19.60 13.41
N ALA A 6 -1.63 20.21 13.15
CA ALA A 6 -2.78 19.48 12.65
C ALA A 6 -2.47 18.87 11.28
N SER A 7 -1.80 19.64 10.42
CA SER A 7 -1.40 19.15 9.11
C SER A 7 -0.44 17.99 9.23
N THR A 8 0.52 18.07 10.15
CA THR A 8 1.49 17.02 10.36
C THR A 8 0.81 15.75 10.84
N VAL A 9 -0.14 15.88 11.77
CA VAL A 9 -0.85 14.72 12.32
C VAL A 9 -1.68 14.02 11.23
N ASN A 10 -2.24 14.81 10.33
CA ASN A 10 -3.11 14.27 9.29
C ASN A 10 -2.40 13.94 7.99
N MET A 11 -1.12 14.30 7.89
CA MET A 11 -0.37 14.01 6.67
C MET A 11 -0.11 12.51 6.55
N PRO A 12 -0.28 11.96 5.35
CA PRO A 12 0.00 10.56 5.17
C PRO A 12 1.49 10.26 5.23
N ALA A 13 1.84 9.07 5.65
CA ALA A 13 3.19 8.55 5.48
C ALA A 13 3.32 8.15 4.01
N VAL A 14 4.44 8.50 3.40
CA VAL A 14 4.64 8.20 1.97
C VAL A 14 5.81 7.26 1.80
N VAL A 15 5.57 6.17 1.09
CA VAL A 15 6.62 5.24 0.67
C VAL A 15 6.95 5.55 -0.77
N GLU A 16 8.22 5.75 -1.06
CA GLU A 16 8.69 5.98 -2.43
C GLU A 16 9.58 4.81 -2.84
N ALA A 17 9.25 4.22 -3.97
CA ALA A 17 10.03 3.13 -4.54
C ALA A 17 10.22 3.44 -6.02
N GLY A 18 11.24 4.21 -6.34
CA GLY A 18 11.45 4.71 -7.67
C GLY A 18 10.28 5.59 -8.10
N HIS A 19 9.65 5.23 -9.20
CA HIS A 19 8.49 5.97 -9.71
C HIS A 19 7.19 5.66 -8.99
N ALA A 20 7.17 4.61 -8.16
CA ALA A 20 5.96 4.23 -7.44
C ALA A 20 5.91 4.96 -6.10
N ARG A 21 4.71 5.36 -5.70
CA ARG A 21 4.49 6.03 -4.42
C ARG A 21 3.25 5.45 -3.77
N VAL A 22 3.34 5.19 -2.48
CA VAL A 22 2.21 4.70 -1.70
C VAL A 22 2.01 5.64 -0.52
N ALA A 23 0.81 6.18 -0.39
CA ALA A 23 0.46 7.06 0.72
C ALA A 23 -0.42 6.28 1.70
N ILE A 24 -0.08 6.38 2.98
CA ILE A 24 -0.78 5.67 4.04
C ILE A 24 -1.33 6.69 5.01
N SER A 25 -2.63 6.66 5.24
CA SER A 25 -3.26 7.58 6.17
C SER A 25 -4.27 6.83 7.03
N THR A 26 -4.32 7.18 8.30
CA THR A 26 -5.33 6.66 9.23
C THR A 26 -6.29 7.78 9.64
N SER A 27 -6.32 8.87 8.88
CA SER A 27 -7.15 10.04 9.17
C SER A 27 -6.85 10.60 10.56
N GLY A 28 -5.60 10.56 10.98
CA GLY A 28 -5.19 11.05 12.27
C GLY A 28 -5.49 10.14 13.44
N MET A 29 -6.11 8.98 13.20
CA MET A 29 -6.47 8.07 14.28
C MET A 29 -5.27 7.37 14.88
N ALA A 30 -4.30 6.99 14.07
CA ALA A 30 -3.14 6.24 14.54
C ALA A 30 -1.90 6.59 13.71
N PRO A 31 -1.31 7.77 13.95
CA PRO A 31 -0.12 8.17 13.17
C PRO A 31 1.05 7.20 13.30
N ALA A 32 1.23 6.61 14.49
CA ALA A 32 2.29 5.63 14.67
C ALA A 32 2.08 4.39 13.80
N LEU A 33 0.84 3.98 13.61
CA LEU A 33 0.54 2.85 12.74
C LEU A 33 0.98 3.12 11.31
N SER A 34 0.72 4.33 10.82
CA SER A 34 1.16 4.70 9.47
C SER A 34 2.67 4.60 9.33
N GLY A 35 3.41 4.97 10.39
CA GLY A 35 4.86 4.84 10.39
C GLY A 35 5.33 3.40 10.34
N PHE A 36 4.70 2.52 11.11
CA PHE A 36 5.03 1.09 11.05
C PHE A 36 4.75 0.50 9.69
N MET A 37 3.61 0.84 9.10
CA MET A 37 3.27 0.36 7.77
C MET A 37 4.24 0.87 6.72
N LYS A 38 4.67 2.11 6.85
CA LYS A 38 5.65 2.66 5.95
C LYS A 38 6.95 1.87 5.99
N GLU A 39 7.45 1.58 7.19
CA GLU A 39 8.68 0.80 7.34
C GLU A 39 8.57 -0.57 6.69
N ASP A 40 7.43 -1.23 6.90
CA ASP A 40 7.23 -2.56 6.34
C ASP A 40 7.13 -2.53 4.83
N LEU A 41 6.41 -1.56 4.29
CA LEU A 41 6.29 -1.43 2.84
C LEU A 41 7.62 -1.06 2.19
N GLU A 42 8.45 -0.27 2.86
CA GLU A 42 9.77 0.06 2.33
C GLU A 42 10.65 -1.17 2.18
N ARG A 43 10.47 -2.16 3.06
CA ARG A 43 11.21 -3.42 2.93
C ARG A 43 10.68 -4.29 1.81
N ILE A 44 9.36 -4.28 1.62
CA ILE A 44 8.71 -5.10 0.59
C ILE A 44 8.94 -4.53 -0.80
N LEU A 45 8.80 -3.21 -0.93
CA LEU A 45 8.96 -2.53 -2.22
C LEU A 45 10.45 -2.17 -2.40
N ASP A 46 11.22 -3.17 -2.74
CA ASP A 46 12.68 -3.11 -2.79
C ASP A 46 13.19 -2.69 -4.17
N SER A 47 14.49 -2.84 -4.37
CA SER A 47 15.12 -2.45 -5.64
C SER A 47 14.60 -3.27 -6.81
N GLU A 48 14.21 -4.51 -6.58
CA GLU A 48 13.64 -5.35 -7.64
C GLU A 48 12.29 -4.80 -8.07
N PHE A 49 11.48 -4.38 -7.10
CA PHE A 49 10.20 -3.73 -7.42
C PHE A 49 10.41 -2.45 -8.23
N VAL A 50 11.40 -1.64 -7.83
CA VAL A 50 11.74 -0.41 -8.58
C VAL A 50 12.10 -0.75 -10.02
N ALA A 51 12.91 -1.78 -10.22
CA ALA A 51 13.31 -2.21 -11.56
C ALA A 51 12.10 -2.68 -12.37
N PHE A 52 11.18 -3.37 -11.72
CA PHE A 52 9.95 -3.83 -12.36
C PHE A 52 9.11 -2.65 -12.85
N VAL A 53 8.93 -1.63 -12.00
CA VAL A 53 8.18 -0.43 -12.37
C VAL A 53 8.85 0.29 -13.54
N ASP A 54 10.18 0.39 -13.52
CA ASP A 54 10.93 1.00 -14.63
C ASP A 54 10.71 0.22 -15.92
N TRP A 55 10.72 -1.10 -15.84
CA TRP A 55 10.49 -1.94 -16.99
C TRP A 55 9.07 -1.73 -17.55
N LEU A 56 8.07 -1.61 -16.68
CA LEU A 56 6.71 -1.32 -17.11
C LEU A 56 6.62 0.03 -17.83
N GLY A 57 7.35 1.02 -17.32
CA GLY A 57 7.40 2.33 -17.97
C GLY A 57 7.99 2.25 -19.36
N GLN A 58 9.08 1.50 -19.53
CA GLN A 58 9.70 1.32 -20.83
C GLN A 58 8.76 0.59 -21.79
N LEU A 59 8.07 -0.43 -21.28
CA LEU A 59 7.11 -1.18 -22.09
C LEU A 59 5.98 -0.28 -22.57
N ARG A 60 5.51 0.60 -21.69
CA ARG A 60 4.46 1.55 -22.05
C ARG A 60 4.91 2.50 -23.15
N GLU A 61 6.14 3.01 -23.07
CA GLU A 61 6.68 3.89 -24.10
C GLU A 61 6.87 3.18 -25.42
N GLN A 62 7.33 1.94 -25.38
CA GLN A 62 7.45 1.14 -26.60
C GLN A 62 6.09 0.87 -27.23
N ALA A 63 5.09 0.58 -26.41
CA ALA A 63 3.74 0.34 -26.90
C ALA A 63 3.16 1.59 -27.57
N LYS A 64 3.41 2.77 -26.99
CA LYS A 64 2.96 4.03 -27.58
C LYS A 64 3.58 4.26 -28.95
N SER A 65 4.84 3.92 -29.12
CA SER A 65 5.54 4.12 -30.37
C SER A 65 5.16 3.12 -31.44
N ASN A 66 4.88 1.87 -31.04
CA ASN A 66 4.74 0.77 -31.98
C ASN A 66 3.31 0.31 -32.20
N GLU A 67 2.39 0.65 -31.33
CA GLU A 67 1.00 0.21 -31.43
C GLU A 67 0.04 1.39 -31.38
N PRO A 68 -0.55 1.77 -32.49
CA PRO A 68 -1.49 2.91 -32.51
C PRO A 68 -2.83 2.63 -31.85
N ASP A 69 -3.23 1.37 -31.73
CA ASP A 69 -4.51 1.00 -31.15
C ASP A 69 -4.44 1.05 -29.64
N VAL A 70 -5.26 1.93 -29.04
CA VAL A 70 -5.29 2.14 -27.58
C VAL A 70 -5.66 0.86 -26.84
N GLU A 71 -6.61 0.10 -27.36
CA GLU A 71 -7.07 -1.11 -26.71
C GLU A 71 -6.00 -2.19 -26.72
N LYS A 72 -5.26 -2.32 -27.80
CA LYS A 72 -4.16 -3.26 -27.88
C LYS A 72 -3.06 -2.88 -26.91
N ARG A 73 -2.77 -1.59 -26.76
CA ARG A 73 -1.76 -1.13 -25.80
C ARG A 73 -2.16 -1.50 -24.38
N ARG A 74 -3.45 -1.31 -24.05
CA ARG A 74 -3.93 -1.68 -22.72
C ARG A 74 -3.79 -3.16 -22.46
N THR A 75 -4.12 -3.98 -23.44
CA THR A 75 -4.01 -5.42 -23.33
C THR A 75 -2.56 -5.84 -23.10
N MET A 76 -1.64 -5.27 -23.86
CA MET A 76 -0.20 -5.56 -23.71
C MET A 76 0.28 -5.25 -22.29
N LEU A 77 -0.13 -4.10 -21.75
CA LEU A 77 0.30 -3.71 -20.41
C LEU A 77 -0.33 -4.57 -19.33
N ARG A 78 -1.59 -4.96 -19.53
CA ARG A 78 -2.25 -5.88 -18.60
C ARG A 78 -1.59 -7.23 -18.59
N GLU A 79 -1.22 -7.73 -19.74
CA GLU A 79 -0.55 -9.02 -19.85
C GLU A 79 0.81 -8.99 -19.18
N ALA A 80 1.49 -7.84 -19.23
CA ALA A 80 2.77 -7.68 -18.56
C ALA A 80 2.64 -7.74 -17.04
N LEU A 81 1.44 -7.44 -16.52
CA LEU A 81 1.17 -7.48 -15.08
C LEU A 81 0.61 -8.83 -14.62
N ASP A 82 0.39 -9.74 -15.55
CA ASP A 82 -0.17 -11.04 -15.19
C ASP A 82 0.75 -11.78 -14.23
N GLY A 83 0.18 -12.24 -13.13
CA GLY A 83 0.95 -12.91 -12.10
C GLY A 83 1.53 -11.98 -11.03
N PHE A 84 1.43 -10.66 -11.22
CA PHE A 84 1.90 -9.75 -10.19
C PHE A 84 0.95 -9.79 -8.99
N ARG A 85 1.52 -9.89 -7.79
CA ARG A 85 0.78 -9.82 -6.53
C ARG A 85 1.65 -9.21 -5.45
N LEU A 86 1.06 -8.35 -4.67
CA LEU A 86 1.69 -7.87 -3.45
C LEU A 86 1.22 -8.78 -2.33
N LEU A 87 2.12 -9.62 -1.82
CA LEU A 87 1.77 -10.63 -0.83
C LEU A 87 2.22 -10.18 0.55
N GLY A 88 1.37 -10.42 1.52
CA GLY A 88 1.69 -10.08 2.88
C GLY A 88 0.58 -10.45 3.83
N LYS A 89 0.85 -10.26 5.10
CA LYS A 89 -0.10 -10.52 6.17
C LYS A 89 -0.01 -9.43 7.20
N VAL A 90 -1.13 -9.17 7.87
CA VAL A 90 -1.13 -8.30 9.02
C VAL A 90 -0.96 -9.16 10.27
N GLN A 91 0.04 -8.83 11.06
CA GLN A 91 0.26 -9.49 12.34
C GLN A 91 -0.18 -8.52 13.42
N TYR A 92 -1.06 -8.99 14.29
CA TYR A 92 -1.64 -8.12 15.31
C TYR A 92 -0.92 -8.25 16.65
N PRO A 93 -0.82 -7.14 17.40
CA PRO A 93 -0.21 -7.20 18.72
C PRO A 93 -1.04 -8.05 19.68
N LYS A 94 -0.37 -8.71 20.58
CA LYS A 94 -1.02 -9.55 21.58
C LYS A 94 -2.00 -8.73 22.43
N VAL A 95 -1.62 -7.51 22.76
CA VAL A 95 -2.47 -6.62 23.56
C VAL A 95 -3.85 -6.48 22.93
N TRP A 96 -3.88 -6.22 21.63
CA TRP A 96 -5.17 -6.07 20.94
C TRP A 96 -5.93 -7.38 20.83
N LEU A 97 -5.20 -8.47 20.56
CA LEU A 97 -5.84 -9.78 20.45
C LEU A 97 -6.53 -10.17 21.75
N ASP A 98 -5.88 -9.88 22.87
CA ASP A 98 -6.45 -10.14 24.20
C ASP A 98 -7.68 -9.29 24.43
N GLU A 99 -7.62 -8.01 24.07
CA GLU A 99 -8.77 -7.12 24.25
C GLU A 99 -9.95 -7.52 23.37
N ARG A 100 -9.65 -7.89 22.12
CA ARG A 100 -10.69 -8.37 21.21
C ARG A 100 -11.36 -9.63 21.77
N ASP A 101 -10.59 -10.55 22.29
CA ASP A 101 -11.12 -11.81 22.81
C ASP A 101 -11.95 -11.58 24.06
N LYS A 102 -11.53 -10.66 24.92
CA LYS A 102 -12.33 -10.26 26.08
C LYS A 102 -13.68 -9.70 25.66
N ALA A 103 -13.69 -8.82 24.66
CA ALA A 103 -14.91 -8.22 24.19
C ALA A 103 -15.87 -9.27 23.64
N ARG A 104 -15.34 -10.25 22.93
CA ARG A 104 -16.16 -11.34 22.39
C ARG A 104 -16.76 -12.20 23.48
N LEU A 105 -15.96 -12.53 24.48
CA LEU A 105 -16.39 -13.40 25.56
C LEU A 105 -17.34 -12.69 26.52
N GLY A 106 -17.12 -11.37 26.71
CA GLY A 106 -17.92 -10.61 27.65
C GLY A 106 -19.20 -10.03 27.08
N ALA A 107 -19.36 -10.04 25.75
CA ALA A 107 -20.53 -9.42 25.13
C ALA A 107 -21.75 -10.32 25.22
N PRO A 108 -22.85 -9.84 25.82
CA PRO A 108 -24.06 -10.64 25.86
C PRO A 108 -24.57 -10.93 24.45
N GLY A 109 -24.99 -12.14 24.25
CA GLY A 109 -25.51 -12.54 22.96
C GLY A 109 -24.48 -12.92 21.92
N VAL A 110 -23.24 -12.53 22.14
CA VAL A 110 -22.17 -12.90 21.23
C VAL A 110 -21.60 -14.24 21.62
N GLY A 111 -21.41 -14.45 22.89
CA GLY A 111 -20.94 -15.71 23.40
C GLY A 111 -21.96 -16.82 23.26
N GLY A 112 -23.15 -16.44 22.95
CA GLY A 112 -24.19 -17.42 22.73
C GLY A 112 -24.05 -18.10 21.39
#